data_257f9a55ce40f1108909f1dca483d135
#
_entry.id   257f9a55ce40f1108909f1dca483d135
#
_cell.length_a   1.000
_cell.length_b   1.000
_cell.length_c   1.000
_cell.angle_alpha   90.00
_cell.angle_beta   90.00
_cell.angle_gamma   90.00
#
_symmetry.space_group_name_H-M   'P 1'
#
loop_
_entity.id
_entity.type
_entity.pdbx_description
1 polymer ?
#
loop_
_entity_poly.entity_id
_entity_poly.type
_entity_poly.pdbx_seq_one_letter_code
_entity_poly.pdbx_strand_id
1 'polypeptide(L)'
;MQPRKVLVADDSKLMHKMYEVMLRQYPLVYALDGRQALDRLEEHRDIDLVLLDINMPNMNGLEFLEQIRSSEEHKDLRVIIISTEGRDEDTQRGLEAGATAYIKKPFHSEEILEKIAQL
;
A
#
# COMPACT_ATOMS: atom_id res chain seq x y z
N MET A 1 3.53 -7.42 12.93
CA MET A 1 4.34 -6.19 12.78
C MET A 1 3.64 -5.02 13.47
N GLN A 2 4.41 -4.10 14.02
CA GLN A 2 3.91 -2.84 14.58
C GLN A 2 4.47 -1.70 13.73
N PRO A 3 3.74 -1.26 12.70
CA PRO A 3 4.25 -0.20 11.82
C PRO A 3 4.50 1.12 12.57
N ARG A 4 5.63 1.75 12.26
CA ARG A 4 5.95 3.07 12.80
C ARG A 4 5.23 4.17 12.04
N LYS A 5 5.07 3.98 10.74
CA LYS A 5 4.36 4.92 9.86
C LYS A 5 3.90 4.16 8.62
N VAL A 6 2.67 4.40 8.22
CA VAL A 6 2.05 3.71 7.09
C VAL A 6 1.79 4.71 5.97
N LEU A 7 2.23 4.38 4.76
CA LEU A 7 1.89 5.14 3.56
C LEU A 7 0.64 4.53 2.94
N VAL A 8 -0.37 5.36 2.71
CA VAL A 8 -1.60 4.95 2.02
C VAL A 8 -1.58 5.59 0.64
N ALA A 9 -1.42 4.77 -0.40
CA ALA A 9 -1.40 5.21 -1.79
C ALA A 9 -2.70 4.74 -2.46
N ASP A 10 -3.62 5.68 -2.67
CA ASP A 10 -4.93 5.43 -3.23
C ASP A 10 -5.44 6.76 -3.80
N ASP A 11 -6.02 6.75 -4.98
CA ASP A 11 -6.50 7.98 -5.61
C ASP A 11 -7.85 8.45 -5.06
N SER A 12 -8.46 7.70 -4.15
CA SER A 12 -9.72 8.05 -3.52
C SER A 12 -9.51 8.72 -2.17
N LYS A 13 -9.86 10.00 -2.09
CA LYS A 13 -9.79 10.73 -0.81
C LYS A 13 -10.78 10.16 0.21
N LEU A 14 -11.87 9.58 -0.25
CA LEU A 14 -12.81 8.90 0.63
C LEU A 14 -12.15 7.69 1.31
N MET A 15 -11.38 6.92 0.55
CA MET A 15 -10.64 5.79 1.11
C MET A 15 -9.60 6.26 2.13
N HIS A 16 -8.95 7.40 1.90
CA HIS A 16 -8.01 7.98 2.87
C HIS A 16 -8.70 8.21 4.21
N LYS A 17 -9.91 8.78 4.18
CA LYS A 17 -10.68 9.01 5.40
C LYS A 17 -11.09 7.71 6.08
N MET A 18 -11.44 6.71 5.31
CA MET A 18 -11.78 5.39 5.84
C MET A 18 -10.59 4.74 6.55
N TYR A 19 -9.41 4.80 5.94
CA TYR A 19 -8.18 4.29 6.56
C TYR A 19 -7.84 5.06 7.83
N GLU A 20 -8.05 6.36 7.83
CA GLU A 20 -7.80 7.19 9.00
C GLU A 20 -8.60 6.70 10.21
N VAL A 21 -9.85 6.30 9.99
CA VAL A 21 -10.72 5.75 11.04
C VAL A 21 -10.29 4.32 11.41
N MET A 22 -10.08 3.46 10.40
CA MET A 22 -9.77 2.06 10.61
C MET A 22 -8.40 1.83 11.26
N LEU A 23 -7.44 2.70 10.94
CA LEU A 23 -6.04 2.53 11.34
C LEU A 23 -5.57 3.67 12.23
N ARG A 24 -6.46 4.21 13.06
CA ARG A 24 -6.15 5.36 13.90
C ARG A 24 -4.98 5.14 14.86
N GLN A 25 -4.64 3.89 15.13
CA GLN A 25 -3.52 3.57 16.02
C GLN A 25 -2.16 3.77 15.37
N TYR A 26 -2.11 3.98 14.05
CA TYR A 26 -0.85 4.17 13.32
C TYR A 26 -0.77 5.58 12.72
N PRO A 27 0.44 6.18 12.70
CA PRO A 27 0.63 7.41 11.91
C PRO A 27 0.48 7.09 10.41
N LEU A 28 -0.35 7.86 9.72
CA LEU A 28 -0.61 7.65 8.29
C LEU A 28 -0.11 8.82 7.46
N VAL A 29 0.44 8.52 6.28
CA VAL A 29 0.83 9.48 5.26
C VAL A 29 0.12 9.09 3.98
N TYR A 30 -0.36 10.05 3.20
CA TYR A 30 -1.21 9.79 2.06
C TYR A 30 -0.57 10.20 0.74
N ALA A 31 -0.87 9.41 -0.31
CA ALA A 31 -0.51 9.72 -1.68
C ALA A 31 -1.70 9.40 -2.59
N LEU A 32 -1.88 10.19 -3.65
CA LEU A 32 -2.98 10.02 -4.60
C LEU A 32 -2.58 9.24 -5.85
N ASP A 33 -1.29 9.02 -6.04
CA ASP A 33 -0.76 8.24 -7.15
C ASP A 33 0.63 7.70 -6.80
N GLY A 34 1.21 6.92 -7.71
CA GLY A 34 2.52 6.31 -7.47
C GLY A 34 3.67 7.32 -7.39
N ARG A 35 3.56 8.44 -8.13
CA ARG A 35 4.57 9.50 -8.07
C ARG A 35 4.59 10.15 -6.70
N GLN A 36 3.42 10.51 -6.20
CA GLN A 36 3.30 11.07 -4.86
C GLN A 36 3.77 10.07 -3.80
N ALA A 37 3.49 8.78 -4.02
CA ALA A 37 3.94 7.73 -3.11
C ALA A 37 5.46 7.69 -3.01
N LEU A 38 6.16 7.79 -4.15
CA LEU A 38 7.61 7.86 -4.17
C LEU A 38 8.11 9.09 -3.40
N ASP A 39 7.46 10.24 -3.60
CA ASP A 39 7.81 11.48 -2.89
C ASP A 39 7.64 11.32 -1.38
N ARG A 40 6.57 10.66 -0.95
CA ARG A 40 6.32 10.43 0.47
C ARG A 40 7.40 9.55 1.11
N LEU A 41 7.88 8.54 0.38
CA LEU A 41 8.97 7.70 0.87
C LEU A 41 10.26 8.49 1.08
N GLU A 42 10.52 9.47 0.22
CA GLU A 42 11.69 10.35 0.37
C GLU A 42 11.53 11.32 1.54
N GLU A 43 10.32 11.85 1.74
CA GLU A 43 10.02 12.80 2.80
C GLU A 43 9.94 12.15 4.19
N HIS A 44 9.51 10.90 4.25
CA HIS A 44 9.27 10.17 5.49
C HIS A 44 10.03 8.85 5.48
N ARG A 45 11.26 8.89 5.97
CA ARG A 45 12.16 7.73 5.97
C ARG A 45 11.75 6.64 6.97
N ASP A 46 10.82 6.93 7.85
CA ASP A 46 10.32 6.00 8.84
C ASP A 46 9.08 5.20 8.38
N ILE A 47 8.65 5.37 7.13
CA ILE A 47 7.59 4.54 6.55
C ILE A 47 8.10 3.11 6.44
N ASP A 48 7.39 2.17 7.07
CA ASP A 48 7.76 0.75 7.05
C ASP A 48 6.65 -0.16 6.51
N LEU A 49 5.52 0.42 6.08
CA LEU A 49 4.43 -0.32 5.47
C LEU A 49 3.73 0.57 4.44
N VAL A 50 3.39 0.02 3.29
CA VAL A 50 2.60 0.70 2.25
C VAL A 50 1.31 -0.07 2.02
N LEU A 51 0.19 0.64 2.05
CA LEU A 51 -1.11 0.13 1.59
C LEU A 51 -1.32 0.73 0.21
N LEU A 52 -1.38 -0.12 -0.81
CA LEU A 52 -1.22 0.30 -2.20
C LEU A 52 -2.39 -0.14 -3.06
N ASP A 53 -3.09 0.83 -3.66
CA ASP A 53 -4.06 0.54 -4.69
C ASP A 53 -3.33 0.37 -6.03
N ILE A 54 -3.86 -0.43 -6.93
CA ILE A 54 -3.28 -0.64 -8.26
C ILE A 54 -3.69 0.49 -9.20
N ASN A 55 -4.99 0.81 -9.25
CA ASN A 55 -5.53 1.78 -10.22
C ASN A 55 -5.40 3.21 -9.74
N MET A 56 -4.33 3.85 -10.15
CA MET A 56 -4.05 5.26 -9.85
C MET A 56 -3.57 5.96 -11.11
N PRO A 57 -3.86 7.27 -11.25
CA PRO A 57 -3.37 8.03 -12.40
C PRO A 57 -1.86 8.28 -12.32
N ASN A 58 -1.27 8.75 -13.40
CA ASN A 58 0.14 9.13 -13.54
C ASN A 58 1.12 7.98 -13.37
N MET A 59 1.12 7.31 -12.24
CA MET A 59 1.88 6.08 -11.99
C MET A 59 1.00 5.17 -11.17
N ASN A 60 0.69 3.99 -11.69
CA ASN A 60 -0.18 3.03 -11.01
C ASN A 60 0.62 2.25 -9.95
N GLY A 61 -0.12 1.43 -9.17
CA GLY A 61 0.48 0.71 -8.06
C GLY A 61 1.53 -0.31 -8.47
N LEU A 62 1.33 -0.99 -9.60
CA LEU A 62 2.30 -1.99 -10.06
C LEU A 62 3.60 -1.32 -10.51
N GLU A 63 3.49 -0.18 -11.20
CA GLU A 63 4.65 0.60 -11.61
C GLU A 63 5.44 1.12 -10.40
N PHE A 64 4.72 1.62 -9.40
CA PHE A 64 5.33 2.06 -8.14
C PHE A 64 6.07 0.90 -7.46
N LEU A 65 5.41 -0.25 -7.36
CA LEU A 65 5.98 -1.42 -6.70
C LEU A 65 7.25 -1.89 -7.42
N GLU A 66 7.23 -1.91 -8.74
CA GLU A 66 8.37 -2.26 -9.55
C GLU A 66 9.57 -1.35 -9.27
N GLN A 67 9.31 -0.04 -9.18
CA GLN A 67 10.37 0.92 -8.88
C GLN A 67 10.98 0.72 -7.50
N ILE A 68 10.16 0.53 -6.48
CA ILE A 68 10.71 0.37 -5.13
C ILE A 68 11.43 -0.97 -4.95
N ARG A 69 11.01 -2.00 -5.65
CA ARG A 69 11.69 -3.31 -5.59
C ARG A 69 13.06 -3.26 -6.28
N SER A 70 13.25 -2.34 -7.20
CA SER A 70 14.55 -2.11 -7.87
C SER A 70 15.47 -1.19 -7.08
N SER A 71 14.98 -0.60 -5.99
CA SER A 71 15.72 0.33 -5.16
C SER A 71 16.34 -0.38 -3.97
N GLU A 72 17.63 -0.17 -3.72
CA GLU A 72 18.30 -0.73 -2.55
C GLU A 72 17.65 -0.27 -1.23
N GLU A 73 17.17 0.97 -1.20
CA GLU A 73 16.54 1.53 -0.01
C GLU A 73 15.22 0.86 0.35
N HIS A 74 14.44 0.45 -0.66
CA HIS A 74 13.06 0.03 -0.47
C HIS A 74 12.73 -1.37 -0.97
N LYS A 75 13.74 -2.14 -1.38
CA LYS A 75 13.51 -3.49 -1.94
C LYS A 75 12.81 -4.43 -0.96
N ASP A 76 12.95 -4.20 0.33
CA ASP A 76 12.36 -5.04 1.37
C ASP A 76 11.18 -4.38 2.09
N LEU A 77 10.75 -3.19 1.62
CA LEU A 77 9.62 -2.48 2.21
C LEU A 77 8.35 -3.33 2.09
N ARG A 78 7.61 -3.45 3.18
CA ARG A 78 6.38 -4.24 3.18
C ARG A 78 5.26 -3.51 2.48
N VAL A 79 4.59 -4.20 1.55
CA VAL A 79 3.53 -3.63 0.73
C VAL A 79 2.35 -4.58 0.71
N ILE A 80 1.18 -4.07 1.11
CA ILE A 80 -0.08 -4.78 0.97
C ILE A 80 -0.83 -4.09 -0.17
N ILE A 81 -1.11 -4.83 -1.23
CA ILE A 81 -1.96 -4.33 -2.32
C ILE A 81 -3.41 -4.46 -1.87
N ILE A 82 -4.19 -3.39 -2.01
CA ILE A 82 -5.61 -3.36 -1.67
C ILE A 82 -6.34 -2.80 -2.88
N SER A 83 -7.07 -3.65 -3.61
CA SER A 83 -7.64 -3.26 -4.89
C SER A 83 -8.94 -3.98 -5.19
N THR A 84 -9.77 -3.35 -6.05
CA THR A 84 -10.99 -3.95 -6.59
C THR A 84 -10.67 -4.98 -7.68
N GLU A 85 -9.43 -5.03 -8.15
CA GLU A 85 -8.96 -6.02 -9.11
C GLU A 85 -8.95 -7.39 -8.42
N GLY A 86 -10.08 -8.10 -8.54
CA GLY A 86 -10.35 -9.27 -7.70
C GLY A 86 -10.09 -10.62 -8.31
N ARG A 87 -9.55 -10.70 -9.54
CA ARG A 87 -9.27 -12.00 -10.18
C ARG A 87 -7.97 -12.60 -9.64
N ASP A 88 -7.92 -13.92 -9.64
CA ASP A 88 -6.73 -14.62 -9.19
C ASP A 88 -5.48 -14.22 -9.98
N GLU A 89 -5.65 -13.94 -11.28
CA GLU A 89 -4.57 -13.46 -12.14
C GLU A 89 -3.99 -12.13 -11.65
N ASP A 90 -4.86 -11.21 -11.23
CA ASP A 90 -4.42 -9.89 -10.76
C ASP A 90 -3.71 -10.00 -9.41
N THR A 91 -4.21 -10.87 -8.54
CA THR A 91 -3.58 -11.17 -7.27
C THR A 91 -2.19 -11.76 -7.51
N GLN A 92 -2.09 -12.71 -8.43
CA GLN A 92 -0.83 -13.37 -8.78
C GLN A 92 0.18 -12.36 -9.34
N ARG A 93 -0.26 -11.47 -10.22
CA ARG A 93 0.62 -10.42 -10.79
C ARG A 93 1.16 -9.50 -9.71
N GLY A 94 0.31 -9.11 -8.75
CA GLY A 94 0.75 -8.26 -7.64
C GLY A 94 1.80 -8.95 -6.80
N LEU A 95 1.59 -10.21 -6.46
CA LEU A 95 2.54 -10.98 -5.66
C LEU A 95 3.84 -11.22 -6.42
N GLU A 96 3.77 -11.50 -7.71
CA GLU A 96 4.95 -11.68 -8.56
C GLU A 96 5.75 -10.38 -8.70
N ALA A 97 5.07 -9.24 -8.67
CA ALA A 97 5.73 -7.93 -8.70
C ALA A 97 6.41 -7.60 -7.38
N GLY A 98 6.20 -8.41 -6.34
CA GLY A 98 6.88 -8.27 -5.07
C GLY A 98 6.04 -7.76 -3.91
N ALA A 99 4.70 -7.78 -4.04
CA ALA A 99 3.84 -7.42 -2.92
C ALA A 99 3.98 -8.43 -1.80
N THR A 100 3.89 -7.95 -0.56
CA THR A 100 3.96 -8.82 0.62
C THR A 100 2.64 -9.56 0.82
N ALA A 101 1.52 -8.88 0.54
CA ALA A 101 0.18 -9.46 0.67
C ALA A 101 -0.79 -8.74 -0.26
N TYR A 102 -1.98 -9.30 -0.42
CA TYR A 102 -3.03 -8.74 -1.27
C TYR A 102 -4.38 -8.85 -0.56
N ILE A 103 -5.15 -7.76 -0.56
CA ILE A 103 -6.51 -7.73 -0.02
C ILE A 103 -7.44 -7.22 -1.11
N LYS A 104 -8.55 -7.92 -1.33
CA LYS A 104 -9.55 -7.51 -2.33
C LYS A 104 -10.57 -6.57 -1.70
N LYS A 105 -10.92 -5.50 -2.40
CA LYS A 105 -12.01 -4.60 -2.02
C LYS A 105 -13.34 -5.20 -2.52
N PRO A 106 -14.43 -5.06 -1.78
CA PRO A 106 -14.51 -4.46 -0.45
C PRO A 106 -13.97 -5.40 0.64
N PHE A 107 -13.49 -4.81 1.72
CA PHE A 107 -12.92 -5.57 2.83
C PHE A 107 -13.43 -5.01 4.17
N HIS A 108 -13.31 -5.82 5.22
CA HIS A 108 -13.62 -5.39 6.58
C HIS A 108 -12.33 -4.90 7.25
N SER A 109 -12.46 -3.94 8.17
CA SER A 109 -11.29 -3.40 8.89
C SER A 109 -10.47 -4.50 9.58
N GLU A 110 -11.13 -5.55 10.02
CA GLU A 110 -10.48 -6.70 10.66
C GLU A 110 -9.49 -7.40 9.75
N GLU A 111 -9.80 -7.49 8.45
CA GLU A 111 -8.93 -8.14 7.48
C GLU A 111 -7.59 -7.42 7.34
N ILE A 112 -7.64 -6.09 7.27
CA ILE A 112 -6.41 -5.31 7.10
C ILE A 112 -5.58 -5.32 8.38
N LEU A 113 -6.23 -5.20 9.53
CA LEU A 113 -5.53 -5.25 10.82
C LEU A 113 -4.88 -6.61 11.04
N GLU A 114 -5.57 -7.68 10.67
CA GLU A 114 -5.05 -9.04 10.77
C GLU A 114 -3.85 -9.25 9.85
N LYS A 115 -3.93 -8.75 8.60
CA LYS A 115 -2.80 -8.84 7.68
C LYS A 115 -1.57 -8.11 8.22
N ILE A 116 -1.77 -6.91 8.76
CA ILE A 116 -0.66 -6.15 9.35
C ILE A 116 -0.04 -6.94 10.51
N ALA A 117 -0.87 -7.53 11.35
CA ALA A 117 -0.38 -8.32 12.50
C ALA A 117 0.44 -9.54 12.07
N GLN A 118 0.13 -10.11 10.91
CA GLN A 118 0.82 -11.29 10.38
C GLN A 118 2.15 -10.99 9.71
N LEU A 119 2.43 -9.75 9.39
CA LEU A 119 3.66 -9.38 8.67
C LEU A 119 4.93 -9.35 9.59
#